data_3dd19901dcbd1d451712b6db0051df3b
#
_entry.id   3dd19901dcbd1d451712b6db0051df3b
#
_cell.length_a   1.000
_cell.length_b   1.000
_cell.length_c   1.000
_cell.angle_alpha   90.00
_cell.angle_beta   90.00
_cell.angle_gamma   90.00
#
_symmetry.space_group_name_H-M   'P 1'
#
loop_
_entity.id
_entity.type
_entity.pdbx_description
1 polymer ?
#
loop_
_entity_poly.entity_id
_entity_poly.type
_entity_poly.pdbx_seq_one_letter_code
_entity_poly.pdbx_strand_id
1 'polypeptide(L)'
;ALTLALCERCNREGMTIMDFAAALSQVEIFSGLPADALATLAASAQTLTLASGEALYAEGEPPRHLYVLVHGRLQVTARGKLLGYVNRHELVGEMGVIAAEARNASVRALRDCLLLSIPASAFMIFVRSQPDCLVQLTRLVIARGRQYQTLRQVSVSAQGGTLALIPAAPGVPAVQLAEALTAHMQGWPQTRLVTSAHVDSLFGAGSAQTPLDGSADDTRLRRWLADLEHRHHFILYAADNGHDPWSLRCLRQADRILMLA
;
A
#
# COMPACT_ATOMS: atom_id res chain seq x y z
N ALA A 1 19.47 -13.17 15.51
CA ALA A 1 19.33 -11.78 16.03
C ALA A 1 18.45 -10.90 15.10
N LEU A 2 18.58 -11.03 13.76
CA LEU A 2 17.72 -10.32 12.79
C LEU A 2 16.25 -10.78 12.84
N THR A 3 15.99 -12.06 13.11
CA THR A 3 14.65 -12.65 13.15
C THR A 3 13.81 -12.16 14.36
N LEU A 4 14.46 -11.89 15.50
CA LEU A 4 13.79 -11.35 16.69
C LEU A 4 13.44 -9.85 16.54
N ALA A 5 14.31 -9.08 15.89
CA ALA A 5 14.06 -7.65 15.64
C ALA A 5 12.91 -7.42 14.63
N LEU A 6 12.68 -8.37 13.71
CA LEU A 6 11.52 -8.36 12.82
C LEU A 6 10.22 -8.70 13.57
N CYS A 7 10.27 -9.59 14.56
CA CYS A 7 9.10 -9.98 15.35
C CYS A 7 8.59 -8.83 16.25
N GLU A 8 9.47 -7.99 16.80
CA GLU A 8 9.07 -6.84 17.63
C GLU A 8 8.46 -5.67 16.82
N ARG A 9 8.82 -5.51 15.55
CA ARG A 9 8.16 -4.56 14.64
C ARG A 9 6.75 -4.99 14.21
N CYS A 10 6.46 -6.28 14.18
CA CYS A 10 5.20 -6.83 13.68
C CYS A 10 3.99 -6.61 14.59
N ASN A 11 4.16 -6.26 15.86
CA ASN A 11 3.05 -6.22 16.83
C ASN A 11 2.58 -4.79 17.19
N ARG A 12 2.98 -3.75 16.46
CA ARG A 12 2.69 -2.35 16.84
C ARG A 12 1.29 -1.84 16.43
N GLU A 13 0.56 -2.54 15.58
CA GLU A 13 -0.74 -2.02 15.07
C GLU A 13 -1.98 -2.70 15.64
N GLY A 14 -1.86 -3.61 16.58
CA GLY A 14 -3.00 -4.21 17.33
C GLY A 14 -4.05 -4.88 16.45
N MET A 15 -3.70 -5.34 15.23
CA MET A 15 -4.60 -6.12 14.39
C MET A 15 -4.78 -7.53 14.94
N THR A 16 -6.03 -7.99 14.98
CA THR A 16 -6.40 -9.34 15.43
C THR A 16 -6.42 -10.33 14.26
N ILE A 17 -6.49 -11.64 14.56
CA ILE A 17 -6.70 -12.70 13.54
C ILE A 17 -7.98 -12.44 12.74
N MET A 18 -9.02 -11.89 13.37
CA MET A 18 -10.26 -11.52 12.69
C MET A 18 -10.06 -10.40 11.66
N ASP A 19 -9.22 -9.41 11.98
CA ASP A 19 -8.85 -8.35 11.05
C ASP A 19 -8.04 -8.91 9.87
N PHE A 20 -7.16 -9.90 10.12
CA PHE A 20 -6.39 -10.57 9.07
C PHE A 20 -7.30 -11.37 8.14
N ALA A 21 -8.25 -12.15 8.68
CA ALA A 21 -9.21 -12.90 7.89
C ALA A 21 -10.10 -11.96 7.04
N ALA A 22 -10.52 -10.82 7.61
CA ALA A 22 -11.26 -9.80 6.88
C ALA A 22 -10.43 -9.17 5.75
N ALA A 23 -9.14 -8.90 5.98
CA ALA A 23 -8.24 -8.39 4.93
C ALA A 23 -8.01 -9.44 3.83
N LEU A 24 -7.84 -10.70 4.18
CA LEU A 24 -7.68 -11.80 3.22
C LEU A 24 -8.94 -11.98 2.36
N SER A 25 -10.14 -11.87 2.93
CA SER A 25 -11.40 -12.02 2.18
C SER A 25 -11.60 -10.97 1.08
N GLN A 26 -10.90 -9.84 1.14
CA GLN A 26 -10.91 -8.79 0.13
C GLN A 26 -9.98 -9.09 -1.06
N VAL A 27 -9.12 -10.09 -0.94
CA VAL A 27 -8.20 -10.48 -2.01
C VAL A 27 -8.92 -11.38 -2.99
N GLU A 28 -8.90 -11.05 -4.27
CA GLU A 28 -9.67 -11.75 -5.32
C GLU A 28 -9.49 -13.27 -5.30
N ILE A 29 -8.25 -13.76 -5.12
CA ILE A 29 -7.97 -15.20 -5.11
C ILE A 29 -8.56 -15.95 -3.91
N PHE A 30 -8.91 -15.25 -2.85
CA PHE A 30 -9.53 -15.80 -1.66
C PHE A 30 -11.05 -15.55 -1.62
N SER A 31 -11.58 -14.86 -2.64
CA SER A 31 -13.01 -14.58 -2.77
C SER A 31 -13.82 -15.87 -2.86
N GLY A 32 -14.85 -15.98 -2.05
CA GLY A 32 -15.73 -17.15 -2.00
C GLY A 32 -15.21 -18.33 -1.18
N LEU A 33 -14.00 -18.23 -0.57
CA LEU A 33 -13.53 -19.28 0.34
C LEU A 33 -14.25 -19.23 1.69
N PRO A 34 -14.41 -20.39 2.36
CA PRO A 34 -15.00 -20.46 3.69
C PRO A 34 -14.24 -19.63 4.73
N ALA A 35 -14.97 -19.01 5.65
CA ALA A 35 -14.37 -18.13 6.66
C ALA A 35 -13.39 -18.86 7.61
N ASP A 36 -13.64 -20.13 7.91
CA ASP A 36 -12.77 -20.99 8.72
C ASP A 36 -11.44 -21.29 8.01
N ALA A 37 -11.48 -21.50 6.68
CA ALA A 37 -10.27 -21.66 5.88
C ALA A 37 -9.42 -20.38 5.90
N LEU A 38 -10.06 -19.22 5.72
CA LEU A 38 -9.35 -17.92 5.80
C LEU A 38 -8.80 -17.65 7.20
N ALA A 39 -9.52 -18.01 8.25
CA ALA A 39 -9.05 -17.88 9.63
C ALA A 39 -7.80 -18.75 9.88
N THR A 40 -7.76 -19.96 9.30
CA THR A 40 -6.57 -20.83 9.38
C THR A 40 -5.33 -20.19 8.72
N LEU A 41 -5.50 -19.59 7.54
CA LEU A 41 -4.41 -18.89 6.87
C LEU A 41 -4.02 -17.63 7.64
N ALA A 42 -4.99 -16.87 8.14
CA ALA A 42 -4.80 -15.67 8.95
C ALA A 42 -4.00 -15.94 10.21
N ALA A 43 -4.19 -17.10 10.86
CA ALA A 43 -3.45 -17.48 12.07
C ALA A 43 -1.93 -17.64 11.82
N SER A 44 -1.51 -17.85 10.57
CA SER A 44 -0.09 -17.93 10.17
C SER A 44 0.49 -16.59 9.70
N ALA A 45 -0.36 -15.57 9.51
CA ALA A 45 0.03 -14.27 9.01
C ALA A 45 0.58 -13.37 10.12
N GLN A 46 1.46 -12.44 9.72
CA GLN A 46 2.00 -11.40 10.59
C GLN A 46 1.93 -10.06 9.87
N THR A 47 1.77 -8.98 10.63
CA THR A 47 1.84 -7.63 10.06
C THR A 47 3.28 -7.24 9.75
N LEU A 48 3.47 -6.55 8.64
CA LEU A 48 4.72 -5.94 8.21
C LEU A 48 4.45 -4.51 7.75
N THR A 49 5.14 -3.55 8.34
CA THR A 49 5.10 -2.14 7.92
C THR A 49 6.36 -1.79 7.15
N LEU A 50 6.20 -1.04 6.07
CA LEU A 50 7.30 -0.48 5.29
C LEU A 50 7.13 1.03 5.20
N ALA A 51 8.21 1.76 5.42
CA ALA A 51 8.26 3.19 5.13
C ALA A 51 8.38 3.42 3.61
N SER A 52 7.95 4.61 3.17
CA SER A 52 8.15 5.05 1.77
C SER A 52 9.60 4.87 1.33
N GLY A 53 9.80 4.23 0.17
CA GLY A 53 11.11 3.91 -0.39
C GLY A 53 11.77 2.64 0.15
N GLU A 54 11.25 2.03 1.22
CA GLU A 54 11.80 0.80 1.82
C GLU A 54 11.56 -0.41 0.90
N ALA A 55 12.57 -1.29 0.79
CA ALA A 55 12.46 -2.51 0.00
C ALA A 55 11.73 -3.61 0.77
N LEU A 56 10.77 -4.27 0.10
CA LEU A 56 10.13 -5.47 0.62
C LEU A 56 11.01 -6.71 0.41
N TYR A 57 11.54 -6.84 -0.79
CA TYR A 57 12.54 -7.85 -1.17
C TYR A 57 13.23 -7.45 -2.49
N ALA A 58 14.38 -8.04 -2.76
CA ALA A 58 15.14 -7.85 -4.00
C ALA A 58 14.99 -9.03 -4.96
N GLU A 59 15.18 -8.76 -6.27
CA GLU A 59 15.32 -9.79 -7.31
C GLU A 59 16.47 -10.75 -6.95
N GLY A 60 16.23 -12.05 -7.09
CA GLY A 60 17.18 -13.11 -6.74
C GLY A 60 17.07 -13.62 -5.30
N GLU A 61 16.33 -12.98 -4.40
CA GLU A 61 16.14 -13.47 -3.04
C GLU A 61 15.27 -14.74 -2.98
N PRO A 62 15.47 -15.61 -1.96
CA PRO A 62 14.65 -16.80 -1.77
C PRO A 62 13.20 -16.44 -1.39
N PRO A 63 12.18 -17.15 -1.92
CA PRO A 63 10.76 -16.84 -1.72
C PRO A 63 10.22 -17.40 -0.39
N ARG A 64 10.66 -16.88 0.73
CA ARG A 64 10.26 -17.37 2.07
C ARG A 64 8.84 -17.02 2.47
N HIS A 65 8.31 -15.91 1.97
CA HIS A 65 6.97 -15.38 2.29
C HIS A 65 6.30 -14.89 1.02
N LEU A 66 4.98 -14.83 1.04
CA LEU A 66 4.19 -13.97 0.16
C LEU A 66 3.50 -12.91 1.00
N TYR A 67 3.01 -11.87 0.35
CA TYR A 67 2.47 -10.73 1.07
C TYR A 67 1.14 -10.30 0.47
N VAL A 68 0.23 -9.81 1.32
CA VAL A 68 -1.00 -9.12 0.92
C VAL A 68 -0.86 -7.67 1.31
N LEU A 69 -1.04 -6.77 0.36
CA LEU A 69 -1.01 -5.34 0.64
C LEU A 69 -2.35 -4.91 1.24
N VAL A 70 -2.33 -4.54 2.52
CA VAL A 70 -3.52 -4.06 3.25
C VAL A 70 -3.70 -2.56 3.03
N HIS A 71 -2.58 -1.82 3.01
CA HIS A 71 -2.57 -0.37 2.81
C HIS A 71 -1.28 0.07 2.14
N GLY A 72 -1.35 1.17 1.39
CA GLY A 72 -0.20 1.73 0.69
C GLY A 72 -0.18 1.37 -0.80
N ARG A 73 1.01 1.43 -1.40
CA ARG A 73 1.27 1.05 -2.79
C ARG A 73 2.70 0.57 -2.94
N LEU A 74 2.89 -0.53 -3.66
CA LEU A 74 4.21 -1.05 -3.95
C LEU A 74 4.57 -0.86 -5.42
N GLN A 75 5.85 -0.64 -5.68
CA GLN A 75 6.42 -0.60 -7.02
C GLN A 75 7.18 -1.91 -7.28
N VAL A 76 6.95 -2.50 -8.44
CA VAL A 76 7.62 -3.73 -8.89
C VAL A 76 8.57 -3.40 -10.02
N THR A 77 9.84 -3.77 -9.87
CA THR A 77 10.88 -3.55 -10.88
C THR A 77 11.66 -4.84 -11.12
N ALA A 78 12.04 -5.12 -12.36
CA ALA A 78 12.97 -6.19 -12.69
C ALA A 78 14.04 -5.68 -13.65
N ARG A 79 15.28 -6.02 -13.38
CA ARG A 79 16.45 -5.56 -14.16
C ARG A 79 16.46 -4.05 -14.35
N GLY A 80 16.09 -3.30 -13.28
CA GLY A 80 15.99 -1.83 -13.29
C GLY A 80 14.81 -1.24 -14.06
N LYS A 81 13.94 -2.05 -14.65
CA LYS A 81 12.74 -1.58 -15.39
C LYS A 81 11.48 -1.73 -14.54
N LEU A 82 10.62 -0.72 -14.59
CA LEU A 82 9.30 -0.77 -13.96
C LEU A 82 8.44 -1.83 -14.65
N LEU A 83 7.93 -2.79 -13.87
CA LEU A 83 6.96 -3.79 -14.32
C LEU A 83 5.52 -3.44 -13.95
N GLY A 84 5.31 -2.58 -12.95
CA GLY A 84 3.99 -2.19 -12.51
C GLY A 84 3.94 -1.85 -11.02
N TYR A 85 2.72 -1.81 -10.52
CA TYR A 85 2.43 -1.51 -9.12
C TYR A 85 1.56 -2.61 -8.52
N VAL A 86 1.65 -2.75 -7.19
CA VAL A 86 0.74 -3.57 -6.40
C VAL A 86 -0.13 -2.62 -5.59
N ASN A 87 -1.43 -2.79 -5.70
CA ASN A 87 -2.42 -1.98 -5.02
C ASN A 87 -2.99 -2.72 -3.80
N ARG A 88 -3.80 -2.03 -3.04
CA ARG A 88 -4.50 -2.59 -1.88
C ARG A 88 -5.27 -3.86 -2.25
N HIS A 89 -5.23 -4.86 -1.36
CA HIS A 89 -5.84 -6.18 -1.51
C HIS A 89 -5.28 -7.03 -2.66
N GLU A 90 -4.10 -6.67 -3.16
CA GLU A 90 -3.38 -7.53 -4.10
C GLU A 90 -2.27 -8.32 -3.40
N LEU A 91 -2.01 -9.51 -3.94
CA LEU A 91 -0.87 -10.35 -3.55
C LEU A 91 0.41 -9.88 -4.22
N VAL A 92 1.53 -10.11 -3.54
CA VAL A 92 2.86 -9.95 -4.11
C VAL A 92 3.82 -11.02 -3.59
N GLY A 93 4.70 -11.50 -4.47
CA GLY A 93 5.68 -12.53 -4.16
C GLY A 93 5.16 -13.96 -4.31
N GLU A 94 3.91 -14.15 -4.74
CA GLU A 94 3.28 -15.44 -4.97
C GLU A 94 3.99 -16.24 -6.09
N MET A 95 4.50 -15.56 -7.14
CA MET A 95 5.12 -16.23 -8.29
C MET A 95 6.35 -17.05 -7.86
N GLY A 96 7.24 -16.47 -7.08
CA GLY A 96 8.42 -17.20 -6.57
C GLY A 96 8.04 -18.34 -5.61
N VAL A 97 7.00 -18.14 -4.78
CA VAL A 97 6.51 -19.18 -3.85
C VAL A 97 5.90 -20.36 -4.61
N ILE A 98 5.06 -20.09 -5.62
CA ILE A 98 4.41 -21.15 -6.41
C ILE A 98 5.42 -21.91 -7.27
N ALA A 99 6.35 -21.18 -7.92
CA ALA A 99 7.38 -21.78 -8.75
C ALA A 99 8.50 -22.44 -7.95
N ALA A 100 8.60 -22.17 -6.63
CA ALA A 100 9.73 -22.54 -5.77
C ALA A 100 11.07 -22.00 -6.33
N GLU A 101 11.05 -20.81 -6.94
CA GLU A 101 12.18 -20.15 -7.57
C GLU A 101 12.50 -18.83 -6.86
N ALA A 102 13.71 -18.32 -7.04
CA ALA A 102 14.12 -17.02 -6.55
C ALA A 102 13.19 -15.89 -7.06
N ARG A 103 13.12 -14.77 -6.33
CA ARG A 103 12.35 -13.60 -6.72
C ARG A 103 12.71 -13.13 -8.11
N ASN A 104 11.76 -13.04 -9.00
CA ASN A 104 11.94 -12.59 -10.39
C ASN A 104 11.89 -11.06 -10.55
N ALA A 105 11.65 -10.33 -9.47
CA ALA A 105 11.57 -8.87 -9.42
C ALA A 105 11.90 -8.36 -8.03
N SER A 106 12.31 -7.09 -7.96
CA SER A 106 12.44 -6.33 -6.72
C SER A 106 11.14 -5.58 -6.46
N VAL A 107 10.75 -5.48 -5.18
CA VAL A 107 9.55 -4.76 -4.75
C VAL A 107 9.92 -3.79 -3.65
N ARG A 108 9.44 -2.54 -3.78
CA ARG A 108 9.66 -1.47 -2.80
C ARG A 108 8.37 -0.72 -2.51
N ALA A 109 8.27 -0.16 -1.33
CA ALA A 109 7.18 0.73 -0.95
C ALA A 109 7.28 2.04 -1.72
N LEU A 110 6.22 2.42 -2.45
CA LEU A 110 6.14 3.74 -3.10
C LEU A 110 5.74 4.81 -2.08
N ARG A 111 4.98 4.43 -1.08
CA ARG A 111 4.55 5.19 0.10
C ARG A 111 4.48 4.27 1.30
N ASP A 112 4.16 4.78 2.49
CA ASP A 112 4.03 3.94 3.69
C ASP A 112 3.04 2.81 3.45
N CYS A 113 3.45 1.58 3.75
CA CYS A 113 2.68 0.37 3.48
C CYS A 113 2.47 -0.45 4.75
N LEU A 114 1.30 -1.07 4.83
CA LEU A 114 0.96 -2.14 5.75
C LEU A 114 0.68 -3.41 4.94
N LEU A 115 1.35 -4.49 5.29
CA LEU A 115 1.21 -5.78 4.63
C LEU A 115 0.89 -6.88 5.63
N LEU A 116 0.23 -7.93 5.16
CA LEU A 116 0.23 -9.24 5.82
C LEU A 116 1.32 -10.09 5.18
N SER A 117 2.25 -10.56 5.97
CA SER A 117 3.32 -11.49 5.60
C SER A 117 2.87 -12.91 5.93
N ILE A 118 2.80 -13.78 4.95
CA ILE A 118 2.36 -15.17 5.07
C ILE A 118 3.54 -16.07 4.71
N PRO A 119 3.95 -17.01 5.59
CA PRO A 119 5.00 -17.97 5.26
C PRO A 119 4.65 -18.82 4.03
N ALA A 120 5.62 -19.02 3.13
CA ALA A 120 5.43 -19.81 1.91
C ALA A 120 4.90 -21.23 2.20
N SER A 121 5.40 -21.87 3.25
CA SER A 121 4.96 -23.21 3.68
C SER A 121 3.48 -23.22 4.08
N ALA A 122 3.04 -22.27 4.88
CA ALA A 122 1.63 -22.16 5.30
C ALA A 122 0.71 -21.91 4.11
N PHE A 123 1.11 -21.03 3.20
CA PHE A 123 0.35 -20.76 1.98
C PHE A 123 0.25 -21.99 1.08
N MET A 124 1.33 -22.74 0.89
CA MET A 124 1.32 -23.95 0.05
C MET A 124 0.46 -25.07 0.65
N ILE A 125 0.43 -25.22 1.98
CA ILE A 125 -0.49 -26.14 2.66
C ILE A 125 -1.93 -25.71 2.43
N PHE A 126 -2.22 -24.41 2.59
CA PHE A 126 -3.55 -23.84 2.37
C PHE A 126 -4.04 -24.07 0.93
N VAL A 127 -3.25 -23.75 -0.08
CA VAL A 127 -3.60 -23.96 -1.50
C VAL A 127 -3.92 -25.42 -1.82
N ARG A 128 -3.16 -26.36 -1.23
CA ARG A 128 -3.43 -27.80 -1.42
C ARG A 128 -4.75 -28.24 -0.79
N SER A 129 -5.19 -27.59 0.27
CA SER A 129 -6.48 -27.87 0.92
C SER A 129 -7.67 -27.16 0.27
N GLN A 130 -7.43 -26.17 -0.62
CA GLN A 130 -8.43 -25.33 -1.26
C GLN A 130 -8.24 -25.33 -2.79
N PRO A 131 -8.76 -26.33 -3.53
CA PRO A 131 -8.52 -26.43 -4.99
C PRO A 131 -9.02 -25.21 -5.78
N ASP A 132 -10.09 -24.56 -5.35
CA ASP A 132 -10.63 -23.37 -6.00
C ASP A 132 -9.64 -22.19 -5.96
N CYS A 133 -8.85 -22.09 -4.88
CA CYS A 133 -7.78 -21.11 -4.76
C CYS A 133 -6.71 -21.31 -5.85
N LEU A 134 -6.40 -22.55 -6.21
CA LEU A 134 -5.41 -22.85 -7.27
C LEU A 134 -5.86 -22.31 -8.63
N VAL A 135 -7.15 -22.43 -8.96
CA VAL A 135 -7.71 -21.89 -10.21
C VAL A 135 -7.57 -20.37 -10.26
N GLN A 136 -7.90 -19.69 -9.17
CA GLN A 136 -7.78 -18.23 -9.08
C GLN A 136 -6.30 -17.78 -9.15
N LEU A 137 -5.40 -18.50 -8.47
CA LEU A 137 -3.95 -18.26 -8.57
C LEU A 137 -3.43 -18.40 -9.99
N THR A 138 -3.87 -19.42 -10.71
CA THR A 138 -3.47 -19.63 -12.12
C THR A 138 -3.93 -18.46 -12.97
N ARG A 139 -5.14 -17.98 -12.80
CA ARG A 139 -5.65 -16.79 -13.50
C ARG A 139 -4.82 -15.55 -13.20
N LEU A 140 -4.50 -15.32 -11.93
CA LEU A 140 -3.67 -14.20 -11.49
C LEU A 140 -2.27 -14.23 -12.14
N VAL A 141 -1.60 -15.37 -12.12
CA VAL A 141 -0.26 -15.54 -12.70
C VAL A 141 -0.27 -15.30 -14.20
N ILE A 142 -1.29 -15.84 -14.93
CA ILE A 142 -1.45 -15.61 -16.36
C ILE A 142 -1.71 -14.12 -16.66
N ALA A 143 -2.59 -13.47 -15.89
CA ALA A 143 -2.89 -12.05 -16.05
C ALA A 143 -1.65 -11.18 -15.84
N ARG A 144 -0.86 -11.44 -14.81
CA ARG A 144 0.41 -10.74 -14.54
C ARG A 144 1.46 -10.99 -15.62
N GLY A 145 1.58 -12.22 -16.09
CA GLY A 145 2.47 -12.54 -17.21
C GLY A 145 2.13 -11.74 -18.46
N ARG A 146 0.87 -11.61 -18.80
CA ARG A 146 0.39 -10.78 -19.92
C ARG A 146 0.67 -9.29 -19.67
N GLN A 147 0.39 -8.79 -18.47
CA GLN A 147 0.64 -7.40 -18.10
C GLN A 147 2.14 -7.04 -18.23
N TYR A 148 3.05 -7.90 -17.78
CA TYR A 148 4.49 -7.69 -17.92
C TYR A 148 4.97 -7.69 -19.37
N GLN A 149 4.29 -8.40 -20.26
CA GLN A 149 4.56 -8.36 -21.69
C GLN A 149 4.03 -7.08 -22.37
N THR A 150 2.87 -6.58 -21.93
CA THR A 150 2.20 -5.41 -22.51
C THR A 150 2.82 -4.08 -22.03
N LEU A 151 3.47 -4.03 -20.86
CA LEU A 151 4.20 -2.86 -20.34
C LEU A 151 5.46 -2.51 -21.14
N ARG A 152 5.74 -3.21 -22.24
CA ARG A 152 6.61 -2.70 -23.31
C ARG A 152 6.01 -1.49 -24.03
N GLN A 153 4.71 -1.23 -23.89
CA GLN A 153 4.02 -0.03 -24.38
C GLN A 153 3.44 0.69 -23.17
N VAL A 154 4.02 1.85 -22.86
CA VAL A 154 3.60 2.73 -21.77
C VAL A 154 2.11 3.06 -21.91
N SER A 155 1.29 2.45 -21.11
CA SER A 155 -0.06 2.93 -20.85
C SER A 155 -0.10 3.48 -19.44
N VAL A 156 -0.23 4.78 -19.32
CA VAL A 156 -0.67 5.43 -18.08
C VAL A 156 -2.10 4.94 -17.87
N SER A 157 -2.24 3.86 -17.11
CA SER A 157 -3.58 3.40 -16.72
C SER A 157 -4.21 4.51 -15.87
N ALA A 158 -5.46 4.83 -16.16
CA ALA A 158 -6.31 5.76 -15.40
C ALA A 158 -6.70 5.16 -14.04
N GLN A 159 -5.74 4.59 -13.32
CA GLN A 159 -5.91 4.18 -11.93
C GLN A 159 -5.80 5.41 -11.05
N GLY A 160 -6.75 5.58 -10.14
CA GLY A 160 -6.72 6.62 -9.14
C GLY A 160 -5.37 6.65 -8.40
N GLY A 161 -5.05 7.78 -7.81
CA GLY A 161 -3.76 7.96 -7.16
C GLY A 161 -3.75 9.13 -6.22
N THR A 162 -2.64 9.29 -5.52
CA THR A 162 -2.42 10.38 -4.59
C THR A 162 -1.33 11.31 -5.13
N LEU A 163 -1.59 12.63 -5.08
CA LEU A 163 -0.68 13.68 -5.48
C LEU A 163 -0.44 14.63 -4.30
N ALA A 164 0.80 14.86 -3.93
CA ALA A 164 1.17 15.89 -2.96
C ALA A 164 1.65 17.16 -3.69
N LEU A 165 1.10 18.28 -3.29
CA LEU A 165 1.56 19.62 -3.67
C LEU A 165 2.42 20.17 -2.54
N ILE A 166 3.71 20.34 -2.79
CA ILE A 166 4.70 20.71 -1.79
C ILE A 166 5.28 22.09 -2.15
N PRO A 167 5.12 23.12 -1.32
CA PRO A 167 5.77 24.40 -1.56
C PRO A 167 7.27 24.29 -1.34
N ALA A 168 8.06 24.73 -2.32
CA ALA A 168 9.52 24.75 -2.25
C ALA A 168 10.07 25.93 -1.42
N ALA A 169 9.24 26.95 -1.20
CA ALA A 169 9.59 28.14 -0.42
C ALA A 169 8.39 28.66 0.35
N PRO A 170 8.62 29.39 1.46
CA PRO A 170 7.56 30.08 2.18
C PRO A 170 6.79 31.07 1.28
N GLY A 171 5.47 31.09 1.39
CA GLY A 171 4.61 31.99 0.61
C GLY A 171 4.13 31.44 -0.72
N VAL A 172 4.59 30.26 -1.15
CA VAL A 172 4.04 29.57 -2.33
C VAL A 172 2.63 29.06 -1.99
N PRO A 173 1.58 29.43 -2.74
CA PRO A 173 0.20 29.18 -2.38
C PRO A 173 -0.28 27.75 -2.74
N ALA A 174 0.32 26.71 -2.09
CA ALA A 174 0.04 25.32 -2.40
C ALA A 174 -1.43 24.94 -2.16
N VAL A 175 -2.04 25.43 -1.09
CA VAL A 175 -3.45 25.17 -0.75
C VAL A 175 -4.38 25.78 -1.80
N GLN A 176 -4.17 27.04 -2.16
CA GLN A 176 -4.99 27.76 -3.16
C GLN A 176 -4.90 27.08 -4.54
N LEU A 177 -3.69 26.63 -4.92
CA LEU A 177 -3.52 25.86 -6.16
C LEU A 177 -4.25 24.51 -6.09
N ALA A 178 -4.16 23.81 -4.95
CA ALA A 178 -4.87 22.55 -4.75
C ALA A 178 -6.40 22.72 -4.83
N GLU A 179 -6.93 23.80 -4.26
CA GLU A 179 -8.36 24.15 -4.35
C GLU A 179 -8.77 24.43 -5.80
N ALA A 180 -7.98 25.24 -6.52
CA ALA A 180 -8.24 25.54 -7.93
C ALA A 180 -8.18 24.27 -8.80
N LEU A 181 -7.19 23.40 -8.60
CA LEU A 181 -7.10 22.11 -9.30
C LEU A 181 -8.32 21.24 -8.99
N THR A 182 -8.71 21.11 -7.73
CA THR A 182 -9.88 20.32 -7.32
C THR A 182 -11.16 20.86 -7.94
N ALA A 183 -11.33 22.18 -8.02
CA ALA A 183 -12.47 22.80 -8.66
C ALA A 183 -12.56 22.48 -10.16
N HIS A 184 -11.42 22.41 -10.85
CA HIS A 184 -11.38 22.03 -12.27
C HIS A 184 -11.56 20.51 -12.49
N MET A 185 -11.27 19.69 -11.50
CA MET A 185 -11.42 18.23 -11.54
C MET A 185 -12.86 17.76 -11.16
N GLN A 186 -13.84 18.64 -11.09
CA GLN A 186 -15.23 18.28 -10.73
C GLN A 186 -15.89 17.26 -11.67
N GLY A 187 -15.34 17.07 -12.88
CA GLY A 187 -15.72 16.00 -13.80
C GLY A 187 -15.05 14.64 -13.53
N TRP A 188 -14.11 14.58 -12.60
CA TRP A 188 -13.40 13.35 -12.22
C TRP A 188 -14.09 12.76 -10.99
N PRO A 189 -14.61 11.53 -11.08
CA PRO A 189 -15.35 10.95 -9.97
C PRO A 189 -14.47 10.82 -8.73
N GLN A 190 -15.01 11.27 -7.59
CA GLN A 190 -14.44 11.04 -6.25
C GLN A 190 -13.03 11.63 -6.03
N THR A 191 -12.78 12.86 -6.49
CA THR A 191 -11.58 13.61 -6.11
C THR A 191 -11.74 14.25 -4.73
N ARG A 192 -10.71 14.14 -3.87
CA ARG A 192 -10.70 14.72 -2.52
C ARG A 192 -9.44 15.55 -2.28
N LEU A 193 -9.60 16.78 -1.84
CA LEU A 193 -8.53 17.60 -1.29
C LEU A 193 -8.39 17.35 0.21
N VAL A 194 -7.16 17.17 0.69
CA VAL A 194 -6.80 17.02 2.09
C VAL A 194 -5.71 18.03 2.46
N THR A 195 -6.01 18.87 3.45
CA THR A 195 -5.13 19.91 4.00
C THR A 195 -4.93 19.69 5.50
N SER A 196 -3.94 20.33 6.11
CA SER A 196 -3.76 20.35 7.58
C SER A 196 -5.01 20.86 8.29
N ALA A 197 -5.60 21.95 7.81
CA ALA A 197 -6.84 22.51 8.37
C ALA A 197 -8.01 21.51 8.32
N HIS A 198 -8.11 20.70 7.25
CA HIS A 198 -9.11 19.64 7.15
C HIS A 198 -8.90 18.57 8.23
N VAL A 199 -7.65 18.12 8.45
CA VAL A 199 -7.31 17.16 9.50
C VAL A 199 -7.64 17.74 10.88
N ASP A 200 -7.24 18.97 11.15
CA ASP A 200 -7.48 19.64 12.43
C ASP A 200 -8.98 19.82 12.72
N SER A 201 -9.78 20.05 11.70
CA SER A 201 -11.24 20.15 11.84
C SER A 201 -11.90 18.83 12.27
N LEU A 202 -11.31 17.70 11.93
CA LEU A 202 -11.87 16.37 12.23
C LEU A 202 -11.31 15.75 13.53
N PHE A 203 -10.04 15.98 13.82
CA PHE A 203 -9.34 15.33 14.93
C PHE A 203 -9.02 16.26 16.10
N GLY A 204 -9.21 17.57 15.93
CA GLY A 204 -8.86 18.61 16.89
C GLY A 204 -7.66 19.43 16.43
N ALA A 205 -7.58 20.67 16.91
CA ALA A 205 -6.51 21.61 16.55
C ALA A 205 -5.12 21.02 16.81
N GLY A 206 -4.22 21.15 15.84
CA GLY A 206 -2.85 20.63 15.89
C GLY A 206 -2.70 19.14 15.56
N SER A 207 -3.78 18.41 15.29
CA SER A 207 -3.72 16.99 14.96
C SER A 207 -2.95 16.70 13.65
N ALA A 208 -2.98 17.62 12.69
CA ALA A 208 -2.19 17.54 11.47
C ALA A 208 -0.69 17.48 11.76
N GLN A 209 -0.24 18.09 12.86
CA GLN A 209 1.15 18.16 13.29
C GLN A 209 1.58 16.97 14.18
N THR A 210 0.75 15.93 14.28
CA THR A 210 1.12 14.67 14.98
C THR A 210 2.41 14.10 14.37
N PRO A 211 3.43 13.80 15.19
CA PRO A 211 4.67 13.18 14.71
C PRO A 211 4.43 11.83 14.03
N LEU A 212 5.32 11.45 13.10
CA LEU A 212 5.28 10.15 12.43
C LEU A 212 6.07 9.12 13.23
N ASP A 213 5.65 8.84 14.44
CA ASP A 213 6.40 8.08 15.46
C ASP A 213 5.76 6.73 15.83
N GLY A 214 4.63 6.38 15.20
CA GLY A 214 3.88 5.16 15.52
C GLY A 214 3.03 5.26 16.78
N SER A 215 2.83 6.45 17.33
CA SER A 215 1.91 6.69 18.45
C SER A 215 0.47 6.34 18.08
N ALA A 216 -0.42 6.28 19.08
CA ALA A 216 -1.84 6.01 18.86
C ALA A 216 -2.49 7.06 17.93
N ASP A 217 -2.10 8.33 18.08
CA ASP A 217 -2.61 9.42 17.24
C ASP A 217 -2.07 9.33 15.81
N ASP A 218 -0.79 9.03 15.62
CA ASP A 218 -0.20 8.76 14.31
C ASP A 218 -0.89 7.58 13.63
N THR A 219 -1.10 6.48 14.35
CA THR A 219 -1.79 5.29 13.83
C THR A 219 -3.24 5.60 13.44
N ARG A 220 -3.95 6.40 14.27
CA ARG A 220 -5.33 6.82 14.00
C ARG A 220 -5.40 7.67 12.73
N LEU A 221 -4.49 8.62 12.57
CA LEU A 221 -4.44 9.50 11.40
C LEU A 221 -4.09 8.72 10.13
N ARG A 222 -3.11 7.80 10.20
CA ARG A 222 -2.77 6.92 9.06
C ARG A 222 -3.94 6.03 8.62
N ARG A 223 -4.70 5.45 9.56
CA ARG A 223 -5.91 4.68 9.23
C ARG A 223 -6.96 5.52 8.51
N TRP A 224 -7.19 6.73 8.99
CA TRP A 224 -8.15 7.63 8.34
C TRP A 224 -7.73 8.02 6.92
N LEU A 225 -6.44 8.32 6.70
CA LEU A 225 -5.92 8.58 5.35
C LEU A 225 -6.08 7.36 4.44
N ALA A 226 -5.83 6.16 4.96
CA ALA A 226 -6.07 4.91 4.26
C ALA A 226 -7.54 4.73 3.85
N ASP A 227 -8.47 5.05 4.74
CA ASP A 227 -9.90 4.98 4.46
C ASP A 227 -10.34 6.02 3.42
N LEU A 228 -9.72 7.20 3.40
CA LEU A 228 -9.95 8.18 2.34
C LEU A 228 -9.53 7.65 0.97
N GLU A 229 -8.35 7.04 0.88
CA GLU A 229 -7.84 6.44 -0.36
C GLU A 229 -8.72 5.30 -0.86
N HIS A 230 -9.41 4.61 0.04
CA HIS A 230 -10.38 3.58 -0.36
C HIS A 230 -11.67 4.16 -0.94
N ARG A 231 -12.10 5.33 -0.44
CA ARG A 231 -13.38 5.95 -0.83
C ARG A 231 -13.25 6.90 -2.01
N HIS A 232 -12.03 7.34 -2.35
CA HIS A 232 -11.79 8.34 -3.37
C HIS A 232 -10.85 7.81 -4.45
N HIS A 233 -11.19 8.08 -5.70
CA HIS A 233 -10.37 7.65 -6.83
C HIS A 233 -9.09 8.49 -6.94
N PHE A 234 -9.14 9.76 -6.56
CA PHE A 234 -8.01 10.67 -6.59
C PHE A 234 -7.95 11.53 -5.33
N ILE A 235 -6.76 11.64 -4.73
CA ILE A 235 -6.54 12.48 -3.55
C ILE A 235 -5.42 13.49 -3.83
N LEU A 236 -5.71 14.76 -3.55
CA LEU A 236 -4.71 15.81 -3.50
C LEU A 236 -4.37 16.10 -2.05
N TYR A 237 -3.10 16.00 -1.70
CA TYR A 237 -2.57 16.48 -0.44
C TYR A 237 -1.94 17.84 -0.67
N ALA A 238 -2.35 18.86 0.08
CA ALA A 238 -1.66 20.16 0.10
C ALA A 238 -0.85 20.25 1.38
N ALA A 239 0.47 20.30 1.22
CA ALA A 239 1.40 20.51 2.32
C ALA A 239 1.40 21.98 2.76
N ASP A 240 1.78 22.23 4.01
CA ASP A 240 1.87 23.57 4.56
C ASP A 240 3.17 24.27 4.10
N ASN A 241 4.21 24.32 4.92
CA ASN A 241 5.43 25.07 4.62
C ASN A 241 6.71 24.30 4.97
N GLY A 242 6.97 23.19 4.31
CA GLY A 242 8.31 22.60 4.40
C GLY A 242 8.44 21.36 5.31
N HIS A 243 9.14 21.45 6.44
CA HIS A 243 9.58 20.26 7.21
C HIS A 243 8.68 19.90 8.40
N ASP A 244 7.46 20.43 8.44
CA ASP A 244 6.48 20.09 9.47
C ASP A 244 5.95 18.66 9.32
N PRO A 245 5.41 18.06 10.40
CA PRO A 245 4.89 16.69 10.38
C PRO A 245 3.81 16.44 9.31
N TRP A 246 2.94 17.44 9.03
CA TRP A 246 1.93 17.32 7.98
C TRP A 246 2.56 17.25 6.58
N SER A 247 3.49 18.14 6.28
CA SER A 247 4.20 18.14 4.99
C SER A 247 4.99 16.85 4.75
N LEU A 248 5.65 16.34 5.80
CA LEU A 248 6.33 15.03 5.73
C LEU A 248 5.32 13.89 5.51
N ARG A 249 4.15 13.96 6.12
CA ARG A 249 3.08 12.98 5.92
C ARG A 249 2.56 13.02 4.48
N CYS A 250 2.33 14.20 3.91
CA CYS A 250 1.95 14.35 2.51
C CYS A 250 2.96 13.70 1.57
N LEU A 251 4.26 13.91 1.82
CA LEU A 251 5.34 13.28 1.05
C LEU A 251 5.33 11.76 1.12
N ARG A 252 5.03 11.19 2.30
CA ARG A 252 5.06 9.74 2.53
C ARG A 252 3.79 9.04 2.04
N GLN A 253 2.68 9.77 1.90
CA GLN A 253 1.39 9.22 1.46
C GLN A 253 1.14 9.38 -0.05
N ALA A 254 1.91 10.20 -0.74
CA ALA A 254 1.68 10.49 -2.14
C ALA A 254 2.40 9.51 -3.08
N ASP A 255 1.69 9.07 -4.13
CA ASP A 255 2.27 8.34 -5.25
C ASP A 255 3.13 9.25 -6.13
N ARG A 256 2.77 10.53 -6.21
CA ARG A 256 3.45 11.56 -7.00
C ARG A 256 3.56 12.85 -6.20
N ILE A 257 4.65 13.56 -6.41
CA ILE A 257 4.94 14.81 -5.74
C ILE A 257 5.12 15.89 -6.81
N LEU A 258 4.42 17.02 -6.62
CA LEU A 258 4.61 18.23 -7.39
C LEU A 258 5.20 19.31 -6.49
N MET A 259 6.46 19.67 -6.76
CA MET A 259 7.13 20.78 -6.09
C MET A 259 6.68 22.09 -6.74
N LEU A 260 6.24 23.03 -5.93
CA LEU A 260 5.80 24.35 -6.35
C LEU A 260 6.89 25.38 -5.99
N ALA A 261 7.40 26.09 -6.99
CA ALA A 261 8.45 27.11 -6.83
C ALA A 261 7.94 28.50 -7.21
#